data_51e2737ed6188930ae77cd49db0143dc
#
_entry.id   51e2737ed6188930ae77cd49db0143dc
#
_cell.length_a   1.000
_cell.length_b   1.000
_cell.length_c   1.000
_cell.angle_alpha   90.00
_cell.angle_beta   90.00
_cell.angle_gamma   90.00
#
_symmetry.space_group_name_H-M   'P 1'
#
loop_
_entity.id
_entity.type
_entity.pdbx_description
1 polymer ?
#
loop_
_entity_poly.entity_id
_entity_poly.type
_entity_poly.pdbx_seq_one_letter_code
_entity_poly.pdbx_strand_id
1 'polypeptide(L)'
;MKTIKVSSLSGSAEALPAGGNFDGVYYFDAAFSYLEQIVSRSKTILITDANIFQNHPQLFDGWQTIVLPAGEEHKQQATVDYIIGELIAKGADRSTFIVGVGGGVVTDISGYAAGIYMRGLKFGFIPTTILAMVDASIGGKNGVDVGIYKNLAGLIKQPEFLLFDYSLLQTLPADQWINGFAEVVKHACIKDADLFALLQKESIENFKADKIKLAALIEKNVQIKTTVVVNDEFEQGDRKLLNFGHTLGHAIENMYLLPHGHAVSIGMVAAAVISESINDFPAEETQKIRDLLEKYHLPTQFDFDKEKIWDVLKMDKKRAGNSMNFILLNKIGQAMIQPIAMNELENLIH
;
A
#
# COMPACT_ATOMS: atom_id res chain seq x y z
N MET A 1 -14.72 17.07 -7.86
CA MET A 1 -13.30 17.12 -7.46
C MET A 1 -13.17 17.75 -6.08
N LYS A 2 -12.45 17.11 -5.17
CA LYS A 2 -12.15 17.59 -3.83
C LYS A 2 -10.62 17.64 -3.68
N THR A 3 -10.08 18.71 -3.09
CA THR A 3 -8.64 18.85 -2.89
C THR A 3 -8.34 18.90 -1.40
N ILE A 4 -7.38 18.08 -0.95
CA ILE A 4 -6.90 18.08 0.42
C ILE A 4 -5.39 18.34 0.40
N LYS A 5 -4.94 19.35 1.15
CA LYS A 5 -3.52 19.55 1.43
C LYS A 5 -3.17 18.75 2.66
N VAL A 6 -2.14 17.93 2.55
CA VAL A 6 -1.63 17.10 3.64
C VAL A 6 -0.28 17.68 4.05
N SER A 7 -0.14 18.08 5.30
CA SER A 7 1.08 18.66 5.83
C SER A 7 1.33 18.15 7.25
N SER A 8 2.56 17.83 7.56
CA SER A 8 3.00 17.48 8.92
C SER A 8 2.90 18.65 9.92
N LEU A 9 2.68 19.87 9.42
CA LEU A 9 2.59 21.09 10.23
C LEU A 9 1.15 21.48 10.61
N SER A 10 0.14 20.78 10.16
CA SER A 10 -1.26 21.09 10.46
C SER A 10 -1.76 20.35 11.70
N GLY A 11 -1.43 20.84 12.89
CA GLY A 11 -2.18 20.45 14.07
C GLY A 11 -1.37 20.25 15.36
N SER A 12 -1.50 21.20 16.26
CA SER A 12 -1.07 21.27 17.65
C SER A 12 0.42 21.54 17.93
N ALA A 13 0.60 22.53 18.80
CA ALA A 13 1.87 23.07 19.27
C ALA A 13 2.55 22.15 20.31
N GLU A 14 2.92 20.94 19.93
CA GLU A 14 3.89 20.14 20.66
C GLU A 14 4.92 19.63 19.67
N ALA A 15 6.18 19.93 19.95
CA ALA A 15 7.31 19.66 19.08
C ALA A 15 7.38 18.18 18.70
N LEU A 16 7.08 17.89 17.43
CA LEU A 16 7.39 16.60 16.83
C LEU A 16 8.92 16.45 16.71
N PRO A 17 9.47 15.25 16.89
CA PRO A 17 10.90 15.03 16.68
C PRO A 17 11.28 15.44 15.26
N ALA A 18 12.31 16.23 15.15
CA ALA A 18 12.83 16.82 13.93
C ALA A 18 12.99 15.77 12.82
N GLY A 19 12.37 15.96 11.67
CA GLY A 19 12.79 15.24 10.49
C GLY A 19 11.89 15.10 9.28
N GLY A 20 10.61 15.30 9.33
CA GLY A 20 9.76 15.08 8.16
C GLY A 20 8.92 16.30 7.78
N ASN A 21 9.15 16.88 6.61
CA ASN A 21 8.21 17.81 5.98
C ASN A 21 7.34 17.01 5.03
N PHE A 22 6.23 16.46 5.53
CA PHE A 22 5.21 15.85 4.70
C PHE A 22 4.34 16.97 4.14
N ASP A 23 4.58 17.35 2.89
CA ASP A 23 3.76 18.30 2.15
C ASP A 23 3.33 17.66 0.83
N GLY A 24 2.05 17.35 0.69
CA GLY A 24 1.49 16.76 -0.52
C GLY A 24 0.08 17.28 -0.78
N VAL A 25 -0.35 17.23 -2.04
CA VAL A 25 -1.71 17.62 -2.42
C VAL A 25 -2.46 16.42 -2.99
N TYR A 26 -3.61 16.09 -2.41
CA TYR A 26 -4.45 14.99 -2.86
C TYR A 26 -5.66 15.56 -3.62
N TYR A 27 -5.82 15.12 -4.87
CA TYR A 27 -6.92 15.49 -5.76
C TYR A 27 -7.86 14.31 -5.91
N PHE A 28 -9.01 14.35 -5.24
CA PHE A 28 -10.01 13.30 -5.28
C PHE A 28 -11.05 13.55 -6.37
N ASP A 29 -11.49 12.49 -7.04
CA ASP A 29 -12.43 12.54 -8.16
C ASP A 29 -11.97 13.55 -9.23
N ALA A 30 -10.69 13.48 -9.53
CA ALA A 30 -10.04 14.35 -10.52
C ALA A 30 -9.71 13.51 -11.76
N ALA A 31 -10.25 13.89 -12.90
CA ALA A 31 -9.93 13.22 -14.16
C ALA A 31 -8.43 13.36 -14.48
N PHE A 32 -7.86 12.36 -15.16
CA PHE A 32 -6.46 12.38 -15.60
C PHE A 32 -6.05 13.67 -16.32
N SER A 33 -6.96 14.24 -17.12
CA SER A 33 -6.73 15.50 -17.83
C SER A 33 -6.41 16.69 -16.91
N TYR A 34 -6.77 16.61 -15.63
CA TYR A 34 -6.41 17.64 -14.64
C TYR A 34 -4.89 17.70 -14.38
N LEU A 35 -4.14 16.65 -14.75
CA LEU A 35 -2.69 16.60 -14.61
C LEU A 35 -2.00 17.81 -15.25
N GLU A 36 -2.50 18.31 -16.37
CA GLU A 36 -1.94 19.48 -17.08
C GLU A 36 -2.04 20.79 -16.27
N GLN A 37 -2.92 20.82 -15.27
CA GLN A 37 -3.02 21.96 -14.35
C GLN A 37 -2.06 21.84 -13.16
N ILE A 38 -1.50 20.65 -12.94
CA ILE A 38 -0.55 20.38 -11.85
C ILE A 38 0.89 20.47 -12.34
N VAL A 39 1.18 19.91 -13.51
CA VAL A 39 2.54 19.81 -14.06
C VAL A 39 2.61 20.25 -15.51
N SER A 40 3.77 20.73 -15.92
CA SER A 40 4.02 21.11 -17.32
C SER A 40 4.30 19.87 -18.18
N ARG A 41 3.52 19.64 -19.21
CA ARG A 41 3.67 18.49 -20.13
C ARG A 41 5.10 18.40 -20.70
N SER A 42 5.70 19.51 -21.09
CA SER A 42 7.05 19.56 -21.69
C SER A 42 8.18 19.20 -20.74
N LYS A 43 7.91 19.18 -19.42
CA LYS A 43 8.90 18.87 -18.37
C LYS A 43 8.53 17.61 -17.58
N THR A 44 7.56 16.85 -18.04
CA THR A 44 7.05 15.68 -17.31
C THR A 44 7.24 14.43 -18.13
N ILE A 45 7.72 13.38 -17.48
CA ILE A 45 7.79 12.02 -18.02
C ILE A 45 6.85 11.15 -17.20
N LEU A 46 5.92 10.49 -17.90
CA LEU A 46 5.02 9.51 -17.30
C LEU A 46 5.71 8.14 -17.26
N ILE A 47 5.51 7.40 -16.18
CA ILE A 47 5.91 6.00 -16.07
C ILE A 47 4.65 5.19 -15.82
N THR A 48 4.40 4.19 -16.66
CA THR A 48 3.22 3.33 -16.56
C THR A 48 3.58 1.89 -16.90
N ASP A 49 2.65 0.97 -16.73
CA ASP A 49 2.80 -0.40 -17.18
C ASP A 49 2.01 -0.69 -18.47
N ALA A 50 2.31 -1.84 -19.08
CA ALA A 50 1.70 -2.26 -20.34
C ALA A 50 0.18 -2.41 -20.23
N ASN A 51 -0.36 -2.83 -19.08
CA ASN A 51 -1.80 -3.01 -18.91
C ASN A 51 -2.54 -1.67 -18.96
N ILE A 52 -2.04 -0.66 -18.25
CA ILE A 52 -2.65 0.67 -18.24
C ILE A 52 -2.48 1.34 -19.60
N PHE A 53 -1.29 1.23 -20.19
CA PHE A 53 -1.02 1.80 -21.51
C PHE A 53 -1.92 1.22 -22.62
N GLN A 54 -2.18 -0.09 -22.60
CA GLN A 54 -3.04 -0.75 -23.58
C GLN A 54 -4.53 -0.46 -23.36
N ASN A 55 -4.99 -0.37 -22.10
CA ASN A 55 -6.39 -0.13 -21.81
C ASN A 55 -6.80 1.35 -21.94
N HIS A 56 -5.83 2.27 -21.83
CA HIS A 56 -6.08 3.72 -21.83
C HIS A 56 -5.04 4.48 -22.65
N PRO A 57 -4.73 4.09 -23.92
CA PRO A 57 -3.66 4.69 -24.70
C PRO A 57 -3.82 6.21 -24.87
N GLN A 58 -5.05 6.69 -24.96
CA GLN A 58 -5.37 8.12 -25.15
C GLN A 58 -4.90 9.01 -23.98
N LEU A 59 -4.68 8.46 -22.78
CA LEU A 59 -4.19 9.22 -21.63
C LEU A 59 -2.75 9.68 -21.84
N PHE A 60 -1.99 8.96 -22.64
CA PHE A 60 -0.57 9.17 -22.86
C PHE A 60 -0.26 10.00 -24.11
N ASP A 61 -1.30 10.37 -24.88
CA ASP A 61 -1.13 11.17 -26.11
C ASP A 61 -0.46 12.52 -25.81
N GLY A 62 0.67 12.76 -26.48
CA GLY A 62 1.45 13.98 -26.32
C GLY A 62 2.30 14.08 -25.04
N TRP A 63 2.35 13.03 -24.21
CA TRP A 63 3.26 12.92 -23.07
C TRP A 63 4.50 12.10 -23.42
N GLN A 64 5.65 12.49 -22.90
CA GLN A 64 6.78 11.57 -22.87
C GLN A 64 6.46 10.44 -21.87
N THR A 65 6.47 9.19 -22.35
CA THR A 65 6.06 8.06 -21.55
C THR A 65 7.12 6.95 -21.57
N ILE A 66 7.31 6.31 -20.43
CA ILE A 66 8.08 5.09 -20.24
C ILE A 66 7.08 3.99 -19.88
N VAL A 67 7.04 2.91 -20.66
CA VAL A 67 6.12 1.79 -20.46
C VAL A 67 6.91 0.61 -19.92
N LEU A 68 6.51 0.13 -18.74
CA LEU A 68 7.11 -1.03 -18.08
C LEU A 68 6.34 -2.30 -18.40
N PRO A 69 6.96 -3.47 -18.37
CA PRO A 69 6.22 -4.71 -18.28
C PRO A 69 5.33 -4.72 -17.02
N ALA A 70 4.13 -5.30 -17.13
CA ALA A 70 3.23 -5.43 -15.99
C ALA A 70 3.55 -6.68 -15.17
N GLY A 71 3.34 -6.62 -13.85
CA GLY A 71 3.52 -7.75 -12.93
C GLY A 71 4.50 -7.45 -11.80
N GLU A 72 4.29 -8.13 -10.68
CA GLU A 72 5.11 -7.96 -9.46
C GLU A 72 6.55 -8.44 -9.69
N GLU A 73 6.79 -9.40 -10.56
CA GLU A 73 8.11 -9.92 -10.94
C GLU A 73 9.02 -8.84 -11.53
N HIS A 74 8.44 -7.74 -11.99
CA HIS A 74 9.19 -6.60 -12.52
C HIS A 74 9.53 -5.55 -11.45
N LYS A 75 9.12 -5.74 -10.19
CA LYS A 75 9.46 -4.85 -9.07
C LYS A 75 10.88 -5.08 -8.58
N GLN A 76 11.87 -4.82 -9.44
CA GLN A 76 13.27 -5.15 -9.22
C GLN A 76 14.23 -4.06 -9.72
N GLN A 77 15.48 -4.11 -9.26
CA GLN A 77 16.49 -3.11 -9.62
C GLN A 77 16.72 -2.99 -11.13
N ALA A 78 16.66 -4.09 -11.88
CA ALA A 78 16.84 -4.05 -13.33
C ALA A 78 15.79 -3.16 -14.05
N THR A 79 14.56 -3.12 -13.53
CA THR A 79 13.51 -2.22 -14.04
C THR A 79 13.84 -0.76 -13.72
N VAL A 80 14.41 -0.48 -12.56
CA VAL A 80 14.87 0.87 -12.20
C VAL A 80 16.02 1.31 -13.11
N ASP A 81 16.96 0.43 -13.39
CA ASP A 81 18.09 0.70 -14.30
C ASP A 81 17.59 0.99 -15.73
N TYR A 82 16.57 0.25 -16.19
CA TYR A 82 15.89 0.53 -17.45
C TYR A 82 15.24 1.93 -17.46
N ILE A 83 14.49 2.29 -16.40
CA ILE A 83 13.89 3.63 -16.27
C ILE A 83 14.97 4.72 -16.32
N ILE A 84 16.07 4.54 -15.61
CA ILE A 84 17.20 5.51 -15.62
C ILE A 84 17.77 5.68 -17.03
N GLY A 85 17.94 4.57 -17.76
CA GLY A 85 18.38 4.62 -19.16
C GLY A 85 17.42 5.41 -20.06
N GLU A 86 16.12 5.17 -19.91
CA GLU A 86 15.09 5.92 -20.65
C GLU A 86 15.03 7.40 -20.27
N LEU A 87 15.19 7.73 -18.99
CA LEU A 87 15.27 9.12 -18.53
C LEU A 87 16.45 9.86 -19.19
N ILE A 88 17.62 9.21 -19.27
CA ILE A 88 18.80 9.77 -19.96
C ILE A 88 18.52 9.95 -21.46
N ALA A 89 17.96 8.93 -22.12
CA ALA A 89 17.65 8.99 -23.54
C ALA A 89 16.64 10.08 -23.89
N LYS A 90 15.68 10.35 -22.98
CA LYS A 90 14.67 11.42 -23.12
C LYS A 90 15.20 12.81 -22.71
N GLY A 91 16.46 12.92 -22.28
CA GLY A 91 17.07 14.19 -21.88
C GLY A 91 16.55 14.73 -20.56
N ALA A 92 16.11 13.86 -19.63
CA ALA A 92 15.63 14.28 -18.33
C ALA A 92 16.73 15.01 -17.53
N ASP A 93 16.39 16.15 -16.99
CA ASP A 93 17.24 17.00 -16.17
C ASP A 93 16.65 17.20 -14.75
N ARG A 94 17.30 18.03 -13.93
CA ARG A 94 16.84 18.32 -12.56
C ARG A 94 15.50 19.06 -12.48
N SER A 95 15.00 19.63 -13.58
CA SER A 95 13.68 20.27 -13.66
C SER A 95 12.59 19.33 -14.12
N THR A 96 12.95 18.08 -14.51
CA THR A 96 12.01 17.06 -14.94
C THR A 96 11.15 16.59 -13.77
N PHE A 97 9.85 16.45 -14.03
CA PHE A 97 8.88 15.90 -13.10
C PHE A 97 8.51 14.47 -13.52
N ILE A 98 8.46 13.54 -12.59
CA ILE A 98 8.07 12.14 -12.86
C ILE A 98 6.64 11.90 -12.36
N VAL A 99 5.80 11.27 -13.18
CA VAL A 99 4.47 10.84 -12.73
C VAL A 99 4.31 9.34 -12.95
N GLY A 100 4.17 8.60 -11.86
CA GLY A 100 3.82 7.18 -11.88
C GLY A 100 2.31 7.00 -12.08
N VAL A 101 1.90 6.34 -13.17
CA VAL A 101 0.50 6.07 -13.51
C VAL A 101 0.29 4.56 -13.51
N GLY A 102 -0.24 4.00 -12.42
CA GLY A 102 -0.35 2.54 -12.32
C GLY A 102 -0.73 2.02 -10.94
N GLY A 103 -0.59 0.73 -10.76
CA GLY A 103 -0.73 0.04 -9.49
C GLY A 103 0.47 0.26 -8.53
N GLY A 104 0.49 -0.49 -7.43
CA GLY A 104 1.54 -0.39 -6.41
C GLY A 104 2.96 -0.59 -6.96
N VAL A 105 3.15 -1.53 -7.88
CA VAL A 105 4.45 -1.77 -8.54
C VAL A 105 4.94 -0.51 -9.24
N VAL A 106 4.09 0.12 -10.05
CA VAL A 106 4.45 1.32 -10.81
C VAL A 106 4.74 2.49 -9.87
N THR A 107 3.91 2.71 -8.84
CA THR A 107 4.13 3.82 -7.89
C THR A 107 5.44 3.64 -7.13
N ASP A 108 5.71 2.45 -6.60
CA ASP A 108 6.92 2.17 -5.83
C ASP A 108 8.20 2.32 -6.66
N ILE A 109 8.24 1.74 -7.88
CA ILE A 109 9.40 1.83 -8.76
C ILE A 109 9.60 3.25 -9.28
N SER A 110 8.52 3.95 -9.67
CA SER A 110 8.60 5.32 -10.18
C SER A 110 9.11 6.29 -9.11
N GLY A 111 8.60 6.16 -7.89
CA GLY A 111 9.04 6.97 -6.76
C GLY A 111 10.50 6.69 -6.39
N TYR A 112 10.92 5.42 -6.44
CA TYR A 112 12.30 5.04 -6.18
C TYR A 112 13.25 5.56 -7.26
N ALA A 113 12.93 5.34 -8.54
CA ALA A 113 13.72 5.85 -9.67
C ALA A 113 13.84 7.39 -9.62
N ALA A 114 12.72 8.10 -9.39
CA ALA A 114 12.72 9.54 -9.22
C ALA A 114 13.56 10.00 -8.02
N GLY A 115 13.49 9.24 -6.93
CA GLY A 115 14.22 9.55 -5.70
C GLY A 115 15.74 9.45 -5.82
N ILE A 116 16.24 8.56 -6.67
CA ILE A 116 17.69 8.33 -6.86
C ILE A 116 18.27 9.05 -8.08
N TYR A 117 17.48 9.27 -9.14
CA TYR A 117 17.94 9.94 -10.35
C TYR A 117 18.35 11.37 -10.05
N MET A 118 19.56 11.76 -10.48
CA MET A 118 20.17 13.08 -10.21
C MET A 118 20.14 13.54 -8.74
N ARG A 119 20.10 12.62 -7.79
CA ARG A 119 19.95 12.82 -6.33
C ARG A 119 18.56 13.31 -5.92
N GLY A 120 17.56 13.07 -6.75
CA GLY A 120 16.15 13.27 -6.44
C GLY A 120 15.43 14.26 -7.34
N LEU A 121 14.50 13.74 -8.15
CA LEU A 121 13.51 14.52 -8.89
C LEU A 121 12.23 14.68 -8.08
N LYS A 122 11.41 15.67 -8.45
CA LYS A 122 10.02 15.76 -8.01
C LYS A 122 9.17 14.71 -8.71
N PHE A 123 8.21 14.16 -7.99
CA PHE A 123 7.30 13.15 -8.55
C PHE A 123 5.92 13.23 -7.93
N GLY A 124 4.94 12.64 -8.62
CA GLY A 124 3.58 12.44 -8.15
C GLY A 124 3.02 11.13 -8.68
N PHE A 125 1.83 10.74 -8.19
CA PHE A 125 1.22 9.49 -8.60
C PHE A 125 -0.24 9.67 -9.04
N ILE A 126 -0.63 8.83 -10.01
CA ILE A 126 -2.01 8.58 -10.41
C ILE A 126 -2.24 7.08 -10.19
N PRO A 127 -2.67 6.68 -8.98
CA PRO A 127 -2.92 5.27 -8.69
C PRO A 127 -4.10 4.74 -9.50
N THR A 128 -3.99 3.53 -10.04
CA THR A 128 -4.99 2.94 -10.94
C THR A 128 -5.60 1.62 -10.44
N THR A 129 -5.20 1.17 -9.26
CA THR A 129 -5.75 -0.01 -8.59
C THR A 129 -6.30 0.38 -7.22
N ILE A 130 -7.26 -0.41 -6.68
CA ILE A 130 -7.76 -0.18 -5.31
C ILE A 130 -6.59 -0.21 -4.32
N LEU A 131 -5.70 -1.21 -4.42
CA LEU A 131 -4.53 -1.34 -3.56
C LEU A 131 -3.66 -0.07 -3.56
N ALA A 132 -3.38 0.47 -4.74
CA ALA A 132 -2.58 1.68 -4.84
C ALA A 132 -3.32 2.92 -4.33
N MET A 133 -4.64 3.03 -4.59
CA MET A 133 -5.46 4.17 -4.14
C MET A 133 -5.60 4.24 -2.62
N VAL A 134 -5.76 3.09 -1.95
CA VAL A 134 -6.03 3.08 -0.50
C VAL A 134 -4.76 2.89 0.33
N ASP A 135 -3.69 2.33 -0.27
CA ASP A 135 -2.48 1.98 0.47
C ASP A 135 -1.18 2.36 -0.26
N ALA A 136 -0.75 1.65 -1.29
CA ALA A 136 0.63 1.67 -1.77
C ALA A 136 1.15 3.06 -2.18
N SER A 137 0.35 3.93 -2.81
CA SER A 137 0.78 5.26 -3.24
C SER A 137 0.96 6.26 -2.09
N ILE A 138 0.52 5.92 -0.87
CA ILE A 138 0.46 6.82 0.28
C ILE A 138 1.58 6.52 1.26
N GLY A 139 2.29 7.55 1.70
CA GLY A 139 3.26 7.43 2.80
C GLY A 139 4.71 7.32 2.37
N GLY A 140 4.99 7.52 1.08
CA GLY A 140 6.33 7.78 0.56
C GLY A 140 7.32 6.61 0.63
N LYS A 141 6.89 5.41 0.98
CA LYS A 141 7.71 4.20 0.86
C LYS A 141 7.79 3.85 -0.62
N ASN A 142 8.97 4.00 -1.21
CA ASN A 142 9.24 3.69 -2.61
C ASN A 142 10.41 2.72 -2.64
N GLY A 143 10.31 1.66 -3.47
CA GLY A 143 11.37 0.66 -3.48
C GLY A 143 11.13 -0.51 -4.39
N VAL A 144 12.06 -1.45 -4.32
CA VAL A 144 12.08 -2.66 -5.12
C VAL A 144 12.39 -3.88 -4.25
N ASP A 145 12.06 -5.03 -4.80
CA ASP A 145 12.41 -6.32 -4.23
C ASP A 145 13.87 -6.69 -4.54
N VAL A 146 14.49 -7.45 -3.66
CA VAL A 146 15.86 -7.99 -3.84
C VAL A 146 15.84 -9.49 -3.61
N GLY A 147 15.92 -10.25 -4.67
CA GLY A 147 15.73 -11.70 -4.61
C GLY A 147 14.33 -12.04 -4.09
N ILE A 148 14.27 -12.80 -3.02
CA ILE A 148 13.01 -13.18 -2.36
C ILE A 148 12.51 -12.15 -1.34
N TYR A 149 13.27 -11.10 -1.06
CA TYR A 149 12.93 -10.13 -0.01
C TYR A 149 12.13 -8.96 -0.59
N LYS A 150 10.89 -8.85 -0.18
CA LYS A 150 9.98 -7.78 -0.58
C LYS A 150 10.40 -6.43 -0.01
N ASN A 151 10.34 -5.39 -0.87
CA ASN A 151 10.55 -3.99 -0.49
C ASN A 151 11.84 -3.74 0.31
N LEU A 152 12.92 -4.48 0.02
CA LEU A 152 14.15 -4.42 0.81
C LEU A 152 15.00 -3.20 0.47
N ALA A 153 15.08 -2.83 -0.80
CA ALA A 153 15.83 -1.65 -1.26
C ALA A 153 14.86 -0.52 -1.61
N GLY A 154 15.03 0.63 -0.98
CA GLY A 154 14.12 1.75 -1.20
C GLY A 154 14.49 2.99 -0.40
N LEU A 155 13.61 3.96 -0.47
CA LEU A 155 13.71 5.23 0.26
C LEU A 155 12.34 5.69 0.73
N ILE A 156 12.32 6.59 1.70
CA ILE A 156 11.12 7.29 2.13
C ILE A 156 11.18 8.70 1.56
N LYS A 157 10.32 8.97 0.58
CA LYS A 157 10.14 10.28 -0.04
C LYS A 157 8.70 10.46 -0.49
N GLN A 158 8.06 11.54 -0.01
CA GLN A 158 6.66 11.79 -0.33
C GLN A 158 6.50 12.27 -1.78
N PRO A 159 5.41 11.87 -2.47
CA PRO A 159 5.03 12.47 -3.73
C PRO A 159 4.51 13.91 -3.51
N GLU A 160 4.75 14.80 -4.47
CA GLU A 160 4.23 16.17 -4.46
C GLU A 160 2.69 16.18 -4.55
N PHE A 161 2.12 15.17 -5.24
CA PHE A 161 0.67 15.00 -5.32
C PHE A 161 0.25 13.54 -5.51
N LEU A 162 -1.00 13.26 -5.14
CA LEU A 162 -1.76 12.09 -5.57
C LEU A 162 -3.01 12.57 -6.31
N LEU A 163 -3.25 12.01 -7.50
CA LEU A 163 -4.45 12.29 -8.30
C LEU A 163 -5.28 11.02 -8.43
N PHE A 164 -6.45 11.01 -7.82
CA PHE A 164 -7.36 9.87 -7.81
C PHE A 164 -8.43 10.04 -8.91
N ASP A 165 -8.19 9.41 -10.05
CA ASP A 165 -9.18 9.26 -11.11
C ASP A 165 -9.87 7.91 -10.96
N TYR A 166 -11.06 7.92 -10.36
CA TYR A 166 -11.80 6.68 -10.12
C TYR A 166 -12.29 5.98 -11.39
N SER A 167 -12.31 6.68 -12.53
CA SER A 167 -12.67 6.07 -13.81
C SER A 167 -11.68 5.01 -14.27
N LEU A 168 -10.42 5.10 -13.84
CA LEU A 168 -9.37 4.12 -14.15
C LEU A 168 -9.62 2.74 -13.52
N LEU A 169 -10.46 2.68 -12.49
CA LEU A 169 -10.88 1.42 -11.88
C LEU A 169 -11.88 0.62 -12.74
N GLN A 170 -12.45 1.22 -13.79
CA GLN A 170 -13.42 0.52 -14.66
C GLN A 170 -12.79 -0.62 -15.45
N THR A 171 -11.50 -0.54 -15.75
CA THR A 171 -10.75 -1.58 -16.46
C THR A 171 -9.98 -2.51 -15.52
N LEU A 172 -10.08 -2.29 -14.21
CA LEU A 172 -9.35 -3.10 -13.24
C LEU A 172 -9.96 -4.51 -13.17
N PRO A 173 -9.17 -5.59 -13.36
CA PRO A 173 -9.62 -6.98 -13.24
C PRO A 173 -10.21 -7.30 -11.86
N ALA A 174 -11.12 -8.28 -11.80
CA ALA A 174 -11.83 -8.63 -10.58
C ALA A 174 -10.90 -9.12 -9.46
N ASP A 175 -9.87 -9.88 -9.80
CA ASP A 175 -8.85 -10.36 -8.86
C ASP A 175 -8.06 -9.20 -8.22
N GLN A 176 -7.82 -8.13 -8.97
CA GLN A 176 -7.14 -6.94 -8.46
C GLN A 176 -8.05 -6.10 -7.52
N TRP A 177 -9.37 -6.13 -7.72
CA TRP A 177 -10.31 -5.60 -6.75
C TRP A 177 -10.23 -6.38 -5.44
N ILE A 178 -10.32 -7.71 -5.50
CA ILE A 178 -10.21 -8.60 -4.33
C ILE A 178 -8.88 -8.33 -3.61
N ASN A 179 -7.78 -8.32 -4.34
CA ASN A 179 -6.44 -8.07 -3.80
C ASN A 179 -6.37 -6.75 -3.01
N GLY A 180 -6.91 -5.66 -3.57
CA GLY A 180 -6.91 -4.35 -2.92
C GLY A 180 -7.84 -4.26 -1.70
N PHE A 181 -8.93 -5.04 -1.68
CA PHE A 181 -9.86 -5.05 -0.53
C PHE A 181 -9.26 -5.66 0.73
N ALA A 182 -8.20 -6.45 0.64
CA ALA A 182 -7.47 -6.89 1.82
C ALA A 182 -6.96 -5.70 2.65
N GLU A 183 -6.42 -4.65 2.00
CA GLU A 183 -5.96 -3.44 2.67
C GLU A 183 -7.12 -2.60 3.25
N VAL A 184 -8.25 -2.56 2.55
CA VAL A 184 -9.47 -1.90 3.05
C VAL A 184 -9.96 -2.57 4.34
N VAL A 185 -10.02 -3.91 4.37
CA VAL A 185 -10.38 -4.68 5.57
C VAL A 185 -9.35 -4.51 6.67
N LYS A 186 -8.06 -4.51 6.34
CA LYS A 186 -6.98 -4.23 7.29
C LYS A 186 -7.17 -2.88 7.99
N HIS A 187 -7.40 -1.82 7.24
CA HIS A 187 -7.62 -0.48 7.81
C HIS A 187 -8.83 -0.45 8.74
N ALA A 188 -9.91 -1.13 8.37
CA ALA A 188 -11.09 -1.26 9.21
C ALA A 188 -10.77 -2.00 10.53
N CYS A 189 -10.06 -3.12 10.47
CA CYS A 189 -9.67 -3.90 11.64
C CYS A 189 -8.80 -3.10 12.63
N ILE A 190 -7.85 -2.31 12.12
CA ILE A 190 -6.86 -1.64 12.98
C ILE A 190 -7.26 -0.26 13.48
N LYS A 191 -8.13 0.48 12.78
CA LYS A 191 -8.37 1.91 13.04
C LYS A 191 -9.84 2.34 12.99
N ASP A 192 -10.77 1.53 12.43
CA ASP A 192 -12.12 2.05 12.16
C ASP A 192 -13.21 0.98 12.19
N ALA A 193 -13.87 0.83 13.36
CA ALA A 193 -14.97 -0.13 13.54
C ALA A 193 -16.21 0.23 12.71
N ASP A 194 -16.45 1.53 12.41
CA ASP A 194 -17.58 1.94 11.57
C ASP A 194 -17.37 1.54 10.13
N LEU A 195 -16.12 1.65 9.64
CA LEU A 195 -15.74 1.12 8.32
C LEU A 195 -15.92 -0.41 8.29
N PHE A 196 -15.56 -1.12 9.34
CA PHE A 196 -15.79 -2.57 9.44
C PHE A 196 -17.29 -2.90 9.35
N ALA A 197 -18.13 -2.20 10.09
CA ALA A 197 -19.58 -2.36 10.05
C ALA A 197 -20.20 -1.99 8.69
N LEU A 198 -19.64 -1.01 7.98
CA LEU A 198 -20.02 -0.67 6.61
C LEU A 198 -19.68 -1.83 5.66
N LEU A 199 -18.47 -2.37 5.73
CA LEU A 199 -18.01 -3.47 4.88
C LEU A 199 -18.85 -4.74 5.09
N GLN A 200 -19.33 -5.00 6.30
CA GLN A 200 -20.25 -6.11 6.55
C GLN A 200 -21.57 -5.99 5.77
N LYS A 201 -22.01 -4.77 5.40
CA LYS A 201 -23.27 -4.53 4.69
C LYS A 201 -23.09 -4.41 3.17
N GLU A 202 -21.94 -3.99 2.72
CA GLU A 202 -21.64 -3.72 1.32
C GLU A 202 -20.89 -4.88 0.63
N SER A 203 -20.75 -4.81 -0.69
CA SER A 203 -19.95 -5.75 -1.50
C SER A 203 -19.09 -4.98 -2.51
N ILE A 204 -18.13 -5.67 -3.16
CA ILE A 204 -17.32 -5.09 -4.26
C ILE A 204 -18.24 -4.57 -5.37
N GLU A 205 -19.28 -5.32 -5.73
CA GLU A 205 -20.23 -4.95 -6.78
C GLU A 205 -21.00 -3.68 -6.42
N ASN A 206 -21.39 -3.52 -5.14
CA ASN A 206 -22.06 -2.31 -4.67
C ASN A 206 -21.15 -1.07 -4.80
N PHE A 207 -19.87 -1.21 -4.48
CA PHE A 207 -18.90 -0.11 -4.66
C PHE A 207 -18.63 0.18 -6.13
N LYS A 208 -18.55 -0.86 -7.00
CA LYS A 208 -18.41 -0.66 -8.45
C LYS A 208 -19.60 0.04 -9.07
N ALA A 209 -20.81 -0.26 -8.61
CA ALA A 209 -22.05 0.29 -9.14
C ALA A 209 -22.33 1.73 -8.70
N ASP A 210 -21.81 2.14 -7.54
CA ASP A 210 -22.11 3.45 -6.92
C ASP A 210 -20.81 4.26 -6.72
N LYS A 211 -20.62 5.24 -7.61
CA LYS A 211 -19.45 6.14 -7.58
C LYS A 211 -19.33 6.94 -6.28
N ILE A 212 -20.45 7.28 -5.65
CA ILE A 212 -20.44 8.05 -4.39
C ILE A 212 -19.93 7.16 -3.26
N LYS A 213 -20.41 5.92 -3.17
CA LYS A 213 -19.93 4.93 -2.19
C LYS A 213 -18.45 4.62 -2.41
N LEU A 214 -18.03 4.42 -3.66
CA LEU A 214 -16.64 4.16 -3.99
C LEU A 214 -15.73 5.32 -3.59
N ALA A 215 -16.11 6.54 -3.93
CA ALA A 215 -15.37 7.75 -3.54
C ALA A 215 -15.25 7.85 -2.01
N ALA A 216 -16.35 7.67 -1.28
CA ALA A 216 -16.35 7.71 0.18
C ALA A 216 -15.45 6.62 0.79
N LEU A 217 -15.46 5.39 0.23
CA LEU A 217 -14.60 4.30 0.65
C LEU A 217 -13.11 4.64 0.49
N ILE A 218 -12.73 5.12 -0.71
CA ILE A 218 -11.34 5.48 -1.01
C ILE A 218 -10.89 6.64 -0.12
N GLU A 219 -11.66 7.73 -0.05
CA GLU A 219 -11.33 8.89 0.79
C GLU A 219 -11.16 8.50 2.26
N LYS A 220 -12.01 7.63 2.79
CA LYS A 220 -11.94 7.14 4.17
C LYS A 220 -10.64 6.36 4.43
N ASN A 221 -10.28 5.45 3.54
CA ASN A 221 -9.03 4.69 3.65
C ASN A 221 -7.79 5.57 3.50
N VAL A 222 -7.79 6.48 2.53
CA VAL A 222 -6.73 7.49 2.36
C VAL A 222 -6.57 8.31 3.65
N GLN A 223 -7.66 8.75 4.26
CA GLN A 223 -7.61 9.50 5.52
C GLN A 223 -7.01 8.69 6.66
N ILE A 224 -7.42 7.43 6.83
CA ILE A 224 -6.87 6.53 7.85
C ILE A 224 -5.36 6.40 7.68
N LYS A 225 -4.91 6.02 6.48
CA LYS A 225 -3.48 5.82 6.23
C LYS A 225 -2.68 7.12 6.34
N THR A 226 -3.18 8.21 5.77
CA THR A 226 -2.51 9.52 5.84
C THR A 226 -2.33 9.98 7.28
N THR A 227 -3.35 9.84 8.14
CA THR A 227 -3.25 10.19 9.56
C THR A 227 -2.14 9.40 10.25
N VAL A 228 -2.06 8.11 10.00
CA VAL A 228 -1.00 7.25 10.57
C VAL A 228 0.39 7.67 10.07
N VAL A 229 0.52 7.95 8.76
CA VAL A 229 1.80 8.33 8.15
C VAL A 229 2.28 9.71 8.60
N VAL A 230 1.38 10.70 8.70
CA VAL A 230 1.73 12.06 9.16
C VAL A 230 2.25 12.04 10.59
N ASN A 231 1.68 11.19 11.43
CA ASN A 231 2.10 11.05 12.82
C ASN A 231 3.41 10.24 13.00
N ASP A 232 3.75 9.39 12.03
CA ASP A 232 4.93 8.52 12.10
C ASP A 232 5.47 8.19 10.69
N GLU A 233 6.11 9.16 10.05
CA GLU A 233 6.61 9.01 8.67
C GLU A 233 7.61 7.86 8.52
N PHE A 234 8.47 7.65 9.52
CA PHE A 234 9.59 6.70 9.47
C PHE A 234 9.29 5.34 10.12
N GLU A 235 8.02 5.06 10.48
CA GLU A 235 7.59 3.77 11.04
C GLU A 235 8.33 3.36 12.33
N GLN A 236 8.52 4.31 13.21
CA GLN A 236 9.12 4.05 14.52
C GLN A 236 8.08 3.67 15.58
N GLY A 237 6.83 4.10 15.44
CA GLY A 237 5.71 3.93 16.34
C GLY A 237 4.45 3.36 15.67
N ASP A 238 3.37 4.16 15.69
CA ASP A 238 2.01 3.77 15.26
C ASP A 238 1.89 3.33 13.80
N ARG A 239 2.78 3.78 12.91
CA ARG A 239 2.78 3.32 11.52
C ARG A 239 3.02 1.81 11.39
N LYS A 240 3.66 1.17 12.38
CA LYS A 240 3.80 -0.28 12.44
C LYS A 240 2.46 -1.01 12.48
N LEU A 241 1.38 -0.37 12.96
CA LEU A 241 0.03 -0.95 12.99
C LEU A 241 -0.47 -1.33 11.58
N LEU A 242 -0.01 -0.63 10.53
CA LEU A 242 -0.30 -0.96 9.15
C LEU A 242 0.25 -2.36 8.74
N ASN A 243 1.12 -2.95 9.54
CA ASN A 243 1.63 -4.30 9.32
C ASN A 243 0.73 -5.41 9.92
N PHE A 244 -0.52 -5.11 10.32
CA PHE A 244 -1.48 -6.13 10.74
C PHE A 244 -1.66 -7.17 9.61
N GLY A 245 -1.48 -8.45 9.95
CA GLY A 245 -1.48 -9.53 8.98
C GLY A 245 -0.19 -9.71 8.15
N HIS A 246 0.66 -8.71 8.05
CA HIS A 246 1.83 -8.71 7.17
C HIS A 246 3.00 -9.56 7.67
N THR A 247 3.09 -9.85 8.96
CA THR A 247 4.23 -10.63 9.48
C THR A 247 4.21 -12.05 8.93
N LEU A 248 3.11 -12.76 9.10
CA LEU A 248 2.92 -14.08 8.51
C LEU A 248 2.61 -13.98 7.02
N GLY A 249 1.82 -12.97 6.61
CA GLY A 249 1.42 -12.76 5.21
C GLY A 249 2.63 -12.66 4.28
N HIS A 250 3.64 -11.84 4.57
CA HIS A 250 4.83 -11.73 3.74
C HIS A 250 5.64 -13.04 3.67
N ALA A 251 5.71 -13.81 4.75
CA ALA A 251 6.38 -15.11 4.72
C ALA A 251 5.68 -16.08 3.75
N ILE A 252 4.35 -16.12 3.78
CA ILE A 252 3.52 -16.93 2.88
C ILE A 252 3.62 -16.40 1.44
N GLU A 253 3.49 -15.09 1.24
CA GLU A 253 3.60 -14.42 -0.08
C GLU A 253 4.90 -14.80 -0.78
N ASN A 254 6.03 -14.68 -0.06
CA ASN A 254 7.35 -14.95 -0.60
C ASN A 254 7.57 -16.43 -0.95
N MET A 255 7.05 -17.34 -0.12
CA MET A 255 7.29 -18.77 -0.32
C MET A 255 6.36 -19.41 -1.35
N TYR A 256 5.12 -18.95 -1.41
CA TYR A 256 4.08 -19.61 -2.20
C TYR A 256 3.60 -18.76 -3.38
N LEU A 257 4.19 -17.57 -3.58
CA LEU A 257 3.87 -16.64 -4.66
C LEU A 257 2.36 -16.31 -4.73
N LEU A 258 1.72 -16.22 -3.56
CA LEU A 258 0.32 -15.82 -3.49
C LEU A 258 0.18 -14.33 -3.79
N PRO A 259 -0.97 -13.89 -4.34
CA PRO A 259 -1.27 -12.47 -4.44
C PRO A 259 -1.18 -11.81 -3.06
N HIS A 260 -0.65 -10.59 -3.01
CA HIS A 260 -0.40 -9.84 -1.77
C HIS A 260 -1.61 -9.84 -0.82
N GLY A 261 -2.79 -9.43 -1.30
CA GLY A 261 -3.99 -9.37 -0.48
C GLY A 261 -4.45 -10.73 0.04
N HIS A 262 -4.20 -11.81 -0.72
CA HIS A 262 -4.49 -13.17 -0.26
C HIS A 262 -3.59 -13.56 0.91
N ALA A 263 -2.29 -13.30 0.79
CA ALA A 263 -1.33 -13.60 1.85
C ALA A 263 -1.59 -12.76 3.12
N VAL A 264 -1.86 -11.47 2.95
CA VAL A 264 -2.22 -10.56 4.06
C VAL A 264 -3.52 -10.99 4.74
N SER A 265 -4.52 -11.44 3.98
CA SER A 265 -5.79 -11.94 4.52
C SER A 265 -5.57 -13.14 5.46
N ILE A 266 -4.81 -14.13 5.03
CA ILE A 266 -4.44 -15.29 5.85
C ILE A 266 -3.69 -14.83 7.10
N GLY A 267 -2.75 -13.89 6.94
CA GLY A 267 -2.00 -13.32 8.04
C GLY A 267 -2.86 -12.52 9.03
N MET A 268 -3.91 -11.82 8.57
CA MET A 268 -4.86 -11.11 9.44
C MET A 268 -5.64 -12.09 10.33
N VAL A 269 -6.10 -13.21 9.76
CA VAL A 269 -6.77 -14.25 10.54
C VAL A 269 -5.84 -14.83 11.59
N ALA A 270 -4.61 -15.17 11.22
CA ALA A 270 -3.61 -15.67 12.17
C ALA A 270 -3.34 -14.66 13.30
N ALA A 271 -3.17 -13.37 12.96
CA ALA A 271 -2.97 -12.32 13.96
C ALA A 271 -4.19 -12.11 14.88
N ALA A 272 -5.41 -12.30 14.38
CA ALA A 272 -6.63 -12.28 15.19
C ALA A 272 -6.67 -13.46 16.17
N VAL A 273 -6.36 -14.69 15.73
CA VAL A 273 -6.26 -15.89 16.59
C VAL A 273 -5.17 -15.71 17.67
N ILE A 274 -4.01 -15.16 17.31
CA ILE A 274 -2.97 -14.84 18.30
C ILE A 274 -3.48 -13.78 19.28
N SER A 275 -4.30 -12.82 18.84
CA SER A 275 -4.91 -11.82 19.73
C SER A 275 -5.87 -12.42 20.74
N GLU A 276 -6.58 -13.53 20.41
CA GLU A 276 -7.39 -14.28 21.36
C GLU A 276 -6.55 -14.82 22.52
N SER A 277 -5.38 -15.36 22.20
CA SER A 277 -4.51 -16.00 23.19
C SER A 277 -3.75 -15.01 24.08
N ILE A 278 -3.43 -13.81 23.53
CA ILE A 278 -2.56 -12.84 24.23
C ILE A 278 -3.34 -11.66 24.84
N ASN A 279 -4.38 -11.19 24.15
CA ASN A 279 -5.09 -9.96 24.50
C ASN A 279 -6.55 -10.20 24.93
N ASP A 280 -6.95 -11.43 25.15
CA ASP A 280 -8.34 -11.80 25.43
C ASP A 280 -9.31 -11.27 24.34
N PHE A 281 -8.84 -11.17 23.09
CA PHE A 281 -9.67 -10.77 21.96
C PHE A 281 -10.77 -11.82 21.76
N PRO A 282 -12.06 -11.44 21.67
CA PRO A 282 -13.12 -12.42 21.62
C PRO A 282 -13.08 -13.28 20.34
N ALA A 283 -13.18 -14.61 20.46
CA ALA A 283 -13.22 -15.53 19.31
C ALA A 283 -14.36 -15.19 18.32
N GLU A 284 -15.46 -14.65 18.83
CA GLU A 284 -16.57 -14.16 17.99
C GLU A 284 -16.15 -13.00 17.08
N GLU A 285 -15.25 -12.14 17.54
CA GLU A 285 -14.71 -11.02 16.73
C GLU A 285 -13.72 -11.56 15.67
N THR A 286 -12.92 -12.57 16.00
CA THR A 286 -12.10 -13.30 15.02
C THR A 286 -12.97 -13.91 13.92
N GLN A 287 -14.10 -14.53 14.30
CA GLN A 287 -15.02 -15.10 13.32
C GLN A 287 -15.64 -14.02 12.43
N LYS A 288 -15.99 -12.84 12.97
CA LYS A 288 -16.46 -11.71 12.14
C LYS A 288 -15.42 -11.24 11.14
N ILE A 289 -14.13 -11.23 11.52
CA ILE A 289 -13.04 -10.89 10.59
C ILE A 289 -12.94 -11.93 9.49
N ARG A 290 -13.00 -13.22 9.83
CA ARG A 290 -13.00 -14.32 8.89
C ARG A 290 -14.16 -14.24 7.90
N ASP A 291 -15.38 -14.09 8.41
CA ASP A 291 -16.58 -13.95 7.59
C ASP A 291 -16.52 -12.74 6.65
N LEU A 292 -15.93 -11.62 7.13
CA LEU A 292 -15.78 -10.43 6.31
C LEU A 292 -14.77 -10.65 5.17
N LEU A 293 -13.62 -11.28 5.44
CA LEU A 293 -12.62 -11.59 4.43
C LEU A 293 -13.19 -12.54 3.36
N GLU A 294 -13.89 -13.60 3.78
CA GLU A 294 -14.55 -14.55 2.86
C GLU A 294 -15.63 -13.88 2.02
N LYS A 295 -16.41 -12.97 2.60
CA LYS A 295 -17.39 -12.15 1.87
C LYS A 295 -16.76 -11.34 0.74
N TYR A 296 -15.52 -10.89 0.91
CA TYR A 296 -14.73 -10.19 -0.10
C TYR A 296 -13.85 -11.13 -0.94
N HIS A 297 -14.15 -12.43 -0.93
CA HIS A 297 -13.47 -13.49 -1.69
C HIS A 297 -11.97 -13.62 -1.36
N LEU A 298 -11.57 -13.20 -0.17
CA LEU A 298 -10.21 -13.33 0.33
C LEU A 298 -10.07 -14.66 1.11
N PRO A 299 -8.98 -15.41 0.92
CA PRO A 299 -8.76 -16.65 1.63
C PRO A 299 -8.48 -16.40 3.10
N THR A 300 -9.05 -17.22 3.97
CA THR A 300 -8.89 -17.14 5.43
C THR A 300 -8.04 -18.25 6.01
N GLN A 301 -7.63 -19.19 5.17
CA GLN A 301 -6.77 -20.31 5.53
C GLN A 301 -5.93 -20.72 4.31
N PHE A 302 -4.78 -21.29 4.58
CA PHE A 302 -3.87 -21.83 3.57
C PHE A 302 -3.03 -22.94 4.21
N ASP A 303 -2.87 -24.04 3.50
CA ASP A 303 -2.00 -25.11 3.95
C ASP A 303 -0.55 -24.80 3.59
N PHE A 304 0.29 -24.60 4.60
CA PHE A 304 1.70 -24.25 4.43
C PHE A 304 2.59 -25.07 5.36
N ASP A 305 3.82 -25.24 4.92
CA ASP A 305 4.90 -25.87 5.70
C ASP A 305 5.32 -24.93 6.84
N LYS A 306 4.86 -25.25 8.05
CA LYS A 306 5.07 -24.39 9.24
C LYS A 306 6.55 -24.24 9.58
N GLU A 307 7.38 -25.28 9.40
CA GLU A 307 8.82 -25.20 9.67
C GLU A 307 9.50 -24.22 8.73
N LYS A 308 9.19 -24.29 7.43
CA LYS A 308 9.75 -23.35 6.44
C LYS A 308 9.30 -21.91 6.69
N ILE A 309 8.02 -21.70 6.98
CA ILE A 309 7.52 -20.37 7.33
C ILE A 309 8.21 -19.85 8.58
N TRP A 310 8.43 -20.71 9.58
CA TRP A 310 9.15 -20.35 10.79
C TRP A 310 10.59 -19.92 10.50
N ASP A 311 11.27 -20.61 9.59
CA ASP A 311 12.64 -20.25 9.18
C ASP A 311 12.69 -18.87 8.51
N VAL A 312 11.68 -18.53 7.68
CA VAL A 312 11.57 -17.21 7.07
C VAL A 312 11.31 -16.14 8.13
N LEU A 313 10.41 -16.38 9.07
CA LEU A 313 10.09 -15.46 10.16
C LEU A 313 11.30 -15.15 11.05
N LYS A 314 12.15 -16.14 11.32
CA LYS A 314 13.40 -15.94 12.09
C LYS A 314 14.38 -14.95 11.42
N MET A 315 14.30 -14.79 10.10
CA MET A 315 15.14 -13.86 9.33
C MET A 315 14.49 -12.48 9.12
N ASP A 316 13.23 -12.28 9.55
CA ASP A 316 12.51 -11.02 9.33
C ASP A 316 13.16 -9.86 10.11
N LYS A 317 13.25 -8.72 9.43
CA LYS A 317 13.75 -7.44 10.00
C LYS A 317 12.92 -6.90 11.17
N LYS A 318 11.69 -7.39 11.37
CA LYS A 318 10.83 -7.04 12.51
C LYS A 318 11.30 -7.66 13.83
N ARG A 319 12.29 -8.53 13.78
CA ARG A 319 12.90 -9.14 14.97
C ARG A 319 13.71 -8.10 15.74
N ALA A 320 13.46 -8.01 17.03
CA ALA A 320 14.22 -7.22 17.98
C ALA A 320 14.85 -8.13 19.05
N GLY A 321 16.09 -8.55 18.82
CA GLY A 321 16.76 -9.52 19.71
C GLY A 321 16.07 -10.88 19.68
N ASN A 322 15.51 -11.31 20.82
CA ASN A 322 14.81 -12.59 20.96
C ASN A 322 13.26 -12.45 20.92
N SER A 323 12.74 -11.34 20.44
CA SER A 323 11.30 -11.09 20.27
C SER A 323 11.01 -10.57 18.88
N MET A 324 9.75 -10.70 18.45
CA MET A 324 9.21 -10.16 17.21
C MET A 324 8.01 -9.26 17.51
N ASN A 325 7.97 -8.09 16.90
CA ASN A 325 6.83 -7.21 17.02
C ASN A 325 5.68 -7.72 16.13
N PHE A 326 4.60 -8.14 16.77
CA PHE A 326 3.34 -8.47 16.12
C PHE A 326 2.35 -7.33 16.29
N ILE A 327 1.47 -7.19 15.30
CA ILE A 327 0.32 -6.29 15.42
C ILE A 327 -0.86 -7.15 15.78
N LEU A 328 -1.43 -6.90 16.95
CA LEU A 328 -2.57 -7.61 17.51
C LEU A 328 -3.75 -6.67 17.71
N LEU A 329 -4.93 -7.23 17.92
CA LEU A 329 -6.16 -6.49 18.16
C LEU A 329 -6.54 -6.51 19.65
N ASN A 330 -6.95 -5.36 20.17
CA ASN A 330 -7.69 -5.26 21.44
C ASN A 330 -9.20 -5.40 21.18
N LYS A 331 -9.66 -4.80 20.09
CA LYS A 331 -11.02 -4.91 19.53
C LYS A 331 -10.97 -4.52 18.06
N ILE A 332 -12.00 -4.84 17.29
CA ILE A 332 -12.15 -4.33 15.92
C ILE A 332 -12.09 -2.80 15.93
N GLY A 333 -11.27 -2.23 15.07
CA GLY A 333 -10.98 -0.80 14.99
C GLY A 333 -9.87 -0.31 15.94
N GLN A 334 -9.25 -1.22 16.70
CA GLN A 334 -8.16 -0.85 17.63
C GLN A 334 -7.08 -1.93 17.70
N ALA A 335 -5.96 -1.68 17.04
CA ALA A 335 -4.77 -2.52 17.09
C ALA A 335 -3.70 -1.96 18.03
N MET A 336 -2.77 -2.83 18.42
CA MET A 336 -1.59 -2.50 19.21
C MET A 336 -0.36 -3.24 18.72
N ILE A 337 0.82 -2.74 19.06
CA ILE A 337 2.10 -3.40 18.82
C ILE A 337 2.40 -4.27 20.04
N GLN A 338 2.57 -5.57 19.81
CA GLN A 338 2.88 -6.53 20.86
C GLN A 338 4.21 -7.23 20.58
N PRO A 339 5.26 -7.03 21.38
CA PRO A 339 6.44 -7.88 21.33
C PRO A 339 6.10 -9.28 21.83
N ILE A 340 6.36 -10.30 21.03
CA ILE A 340 6.17 -11.72 21.38
C ILE A 340 7.53 -12.39 21.36
N ALA A 341 7.85 -13.16 22.40
CA ALA A 341 9.08 -13.93 22.44
C ALA A 341 9.07 -15.02 21.35
N MET A 342 10.22 -15.26 20.72
CA MET A 342 10.31 -16.17 19.57
C MET A 342 9.84 -17.59 19.91
N ASN A 343 10.15 -18.10 21.11
CA ASN A 343 9.70 -19.42 21.56
C ASN A 343 8.19 -19.49 21.82
N GLU A 344 7.57 -18.39 22.26
CA GLU A 344 6.12 -18.29 22.43
C GLU A 344 5.43 -18.21 21.05
N LEU A 345 5.97 -17.39 20.15
CA LEU A 345 5.47 -17.26 18.80
C LEU A 345 5.50 -18.59 18.02
N GLU A 346 6.56 -19.38 18.21
CA GLU A 346 6.67 -20.72 17.61
C GLU A 346 5.49 -21.61 18.01
N ASN A 347 5.15 -21.63 19.30
CA ASN A 347 4.02 -22.41 19.80
C ASN A 347 2.65 -21.90 19.31
N LEU A 348 2.53 -20.59 19.00
CA LEU A 348 1.28 -20.00 18.51
C LEU A 348 1.06 -20.23 17.01
N ILE A 349 2.13 -20.48 16.25
CA ILE A 349 2.05 -20.77 14.80
C ILE A 349 1.98 -22.29 14.54
N HIS A 350 2.51 -23.13 15.41
CA HIS A 350 2.48 -24.60 15.35
C HIS A 350 1.20 -25.16 15.98
#